data_295bd9933ee2523f98faa39ecb5b0784
#
_entry.id   295bd9933ee2523f98faa39ecb5b0784
#
_cell.length_a   1.000
_cell.length_b   1.000
_cell.length_c   1.000
_cell.angle_alpha   90.00
_cell.angle_beta   90.00
_cell.angle_gamma   90.00
#
_symmetry.space_group_name_H-M   'P 1'
#
loop_
_entity.id
_entity.type
_entity.pdbx_description
1 polymer ?
#
loop_
_entity_poly.entity_id
_entity_poly.type
_entity_poly.pdbx_seq_one_letter_code
_entity_poly.pdbx_strand_id
1 'polypeptide(L)'
;MVAEHKIDRQELISGHNPVLTEIATDSPLTVGNGELAFTADITGMQTLYEEYQELPLCTMSQWGWHTKPVSREKYNYTLDDLVMTEYVNREGRLLKYPQDKKVGNEDVYNWLRENPHRLNLVRVRLQWEEESISAEDITGERQELVLYEG
;
A
#
# COMPACT_ATOMS: atom_id res chain seq x y z
N MET A 1 42.51 27.03 5.16
CA MET A 1 41.31 26.82 4.30
C MET A 1 40.84 25.39 4.55
N VAL A 2 39.73 25.26 5.23
CA VAL A 2 39.08 23.95 5.38
C VAL A 2 38.40 23.70 4.04
N ALA A 3 38.76 22.63 3.32
CA ALA A 3 38.06 22.26 2.10
C ALA A 3 36.62 21.96 2.47
N GLU A 4 35.69 22.69 1.90
CA GLU A 4 34.26 22.49 2.05
C GLU A 4 33.95 21.15 1.35
N HIS A 5 33.80 20.08 2.10
CA HIS A 5 33.47 18.77 1.58
C HIS A 5 31.99 18.81 1.13
N LYS A 6 31.79 19.06 -0.14
CA LYS A 6 30.43 19.02 -0.72
C LYS A 6 29.94 17.58 -0.72
N ILE A 7 28.84 17.34 -0.01
CA ILE A 7 28.20 16.03 0.04
C ILE A 7 27.64 15.70 -1.36
N ASP A 8 28.04 14.59 -1.92
CA ASP A 8 27.38 14.02 -3.10
C ASP A 8 26.06 13.37 -2.68
N ARG A 9 24.97 14.03 -2.97
CA ARG A 9 23.63 13.59 -2.58
C ARG A 9 23.18 12.36 -3.37
N GLN A 10 23.61 12.24 -4.61
CA GLN A 10 23.26 11.10 -5.45
C GLN A 10 23.93 9.82 -4.92
N GLU A 11 25.23 9.89 -4.65
CA GLU A 11 25.95 8.76 -4.06
C GLU A 11 25.36 8.34 -2.72
N LEU A 12 25.07 9.33 -1.85
CA LEU A 12 24.49 9.08 -0.55
C LEU A 12 23.13 8.38 -0.64
N ILE A 13 22.22 8.88 -1.49
CA ILE A 13 20.87 8.34 -1.64
C ILE A 13 20.92 6.96 -2.30
N SER A 14 21.72 6.79 -3.34
CA SER A 14 21.85 5.49 -4.06
C SER A 14 22.35 4.37 -3.16
N GLY A 15 23.13 4.70 -2.10
CA GLY A 15 23.54 3.73 -1.09
C GLY A 15 22.38 3.17 -0.23
N HIS A 16 21.20 3.74 -0.35
CA HIS A 16 19.99 3.32 0.39
C HIS A 16 18.87 2.74 -0.51
N ASN A 17 19.18 2.45 -1.77
CA ASN A 17 18.21 1.83 -2.67
C ASN A 17 17.74 0.49 -2.10
N PRO A 18 16.43 0.29 -1.87
CA PRO A 18 15.91 -1.04 -1.52
C PRO A 18 16.12 -2.02 -2.67
N VAL A 19 16.59 -3.20 -2.34
CA VAL A 19 16.77 -4.31 -3.29
C VAL A 19 16.06 -5.54 -2.76
N LEU A 20 15.14 -6.09 -3.56
CA LEU A 20 14.46 -7.36 -3.30
C LEU A 20 15.07 -8.43 -4.20
N THR A 21 15.33 -9.60 -3.63
CA THR A 21 15.87 -10.79 -4.33
C THR A 21 14.96 -12.00 -4.18
N GLU A 22 13.75 -11.75 -3.71
CA GLU A 22 12.71 -12.75 -3.52
C GLU A 22 11.32 -12.07 -3.63
N ILE A 23 10.27 -12.86 -3.76
CA ILE A 23 8.89 -12.37 -3.77
C ILE A 23 8.51 -11.96 -2.33
N ALA A 24 8.56 -10.65 -2.05
CA ALA A 24 8.27 -10.08 -0.73
C ALA A 24 6.82 -9.61 -0.65
N THR A 25 5.89 -10.50 -0.30
CA THR A 25 4.46 -10.20 -0.27
C THR A 25 4.05 -9.24 0.85
N ASP A 26 4.88 -9.10 1.88
CA ASP A 26 4.69 -8.21 3.03
C ASP A 26 5.36 -6.85 2.89
N SER A 27 6.20 -6.67 1.85
CA SER A 27 6.97 -5.44 1.64
C SER A 27 7.16 -5.08 0.15
N PRO A 28 6.07 -4.96 -0.63
CA PRO A 28 6.17 -4.57 -2.03
C PRO A 28 6.71 -3.14 -2.19
N LEU A 29 7.50 -2.92 -3.24
CA LEU A 29 8.03 -1.59 -3.53
C LEU A 29 6.97 -0.69 -4.17
N THR A 30 6.99 0.58 -3.77
CA THR A 30 6.02 1.57 -4.26
C THR A 30 6.76 2.80 -4.77
N VAL A 31 6.37 3.26 -5.96
CA VAL A 31 6.79 4.55 -6.53
C VAL A 31 5.62 5.51 -6.57
N GLY A 32 5.90 6.80 -6.50
CA GLY A 32 4.83 7.81 -6.58
C GLY A 32 5.37 9.24 -6.52
N ASN A 33 4.53 10.17 -6.96
CA ASN A 33 4.86 11.60 -7.02
C ASN A 33 4.00 12.46 -6.06
N GLY A 34 3.30 11.82 -5.12
CA GLY A 34 2.36 12.48 -4.21
C GLY A 34 0.93 12.58 -4.74
N GLU A 35 0.70 12.47 -6.06
CA GLU A 35 -0.62 12.47 -6.67
C GLU A 35 -1.04 11.07 -7.16
N LEU A 36 -0.09 10.32 -7.68
CA LEU A 36 -0.25 8.93 -8.12
C LEU A 36 0.78 8.06 -7.40
N ALA A 37 0.39 6.84 -7.05
CA ALA A 37 1.28 5.82 -6.53
C ALA A 37 1.03 4.48 -7.23
N PHE A 38 2.11 3.76 -7.51
CA PHE A 38 2.10 2.45 -8.13
C PHE A 38 2.92 1.49 -7.26
N THR A 39 2.27 0.44 -6.77
CA THR A 39 2.92 -0.61 -5.99
C THR A 39 3.19 -1.80 -6.91
N ALA A 40 4.43 -2.24 -6.97
CA ALA A 40 4.90 -3.28 -7.88
C ALA A 40 5.34 -4.54 -7.13
N ASP A 41 5.11 -5.69 -7.76
CA ASP A 41 5.76 -6.95 -7.37
C ASP A 41 7.18 -7.05 -7.94
N ILE A 42 7.83 -8.20 -7.72
CA ILE A 42 9.21 -8.46 -8.16
C ILE A 42 9.41 -8.35 -9.67
N THR A 43 8.34 -8.41 -10.49
CA THR A 43 8.40 -8.22 -11.95
C THR A 43 8.48 -6.75 -12.35
N GLY A 44 8.37 -5.82 -11.41
CA GLY A 44 8.26 -4.39 -11.66
C GLY A 44 6.86 -3.96 -12.14
N MET A 45 5.91 -4.89 -12.14
CA MET A 45 4.51 -4.71 -12.52
C MET A 45 3.59 -5.18 -11.38
N GLN A 46 2.37 -5.58 -11.69
CA GLN A 46 1.40 -6.16 -10.75
C GLN A 46 0.96 -7.55 -11.23
N THR A 47 1.93 -8.33 -11.71
CA THR A 47 1.70 -9.64 -12.34
C THR A 47 1.21 -10.64 -11.32
N LEU A 48 1.86 -10.67 -10.16
CA LEU A 48 1.58 -11.60 -9.07
C LEU A 48 0.59 -11.06 -8.03
N TYR A 49 -0.35 -10.22 -8.44
CA TYR A 49 -1.25 -9.52 -7.51
C TYR A 49 -2.07 -10.45 -6.60
N GLU A 50 -2.28 -11.68 -7.00
CA GLU A 50 -3.01 -12.69 -6.22
C GLU A 50 -2.23 -13.18 -5.01
N GLU A 51 -0.89 -13.11 -5.05
CA GLU A 51 -0.02 -13.49 -3.93
C GLU A 51 -0.03 -12.42 -2.81
N TYR A 52 -0.39 -11.17 -3.14
CA TYR A 52 -0.33 -10.03 -2.23
C TYR A 52 -1.68 -9.75 -1.56
N GLN A 53 -2.10 -10.67 -0.65
CA GLN A 53 -3.41 -10.58 0.03
C GLN A 53 -3.44 -9.56 1.17
N GLU A 54 -2.36 -9.49 1.96
CA GLU A 54 -2.26 -8.59 3.12
C GLU A 54 -1.95 -7.14 2.69
N LEU A 55 -1.05 -6.97 1.73
CA LEU A 55 -0.67 -5.69 1.14
C LEU A 55 -0.95 -5.68 -0.36
N PRO A 56 -2.19 -5.44 -0.78
CA PRO A 56 -2.58 -5.53 -2.19
C PRO A 56 -1.80 -4.57 -3.09
N LEU A 57 -1.34 -5.07 -4.24
CA LEU A 57 -0.72 -4.25 -5.27
C LEU A 57 -1.76 -3.32 -5.89
N CYS A 58 -1.51 -2.03 -5.81
CA CYS A 58 -2.46 -1.00 -6.22
C CYS A 58 -1.82 0.10 -7.06
N THR A 59 -2.62 0.64 -7.97
CA THR A 59 -2.38 1.91 -8.64
C THR A 59 -3.41 2.90 -8.14
N MET A 60 -2.99 3.84 -7.30
CA MET A 60 -3.89 4.78 -6.63
C MET A 60 -3.53 6.22 -6.91
N SER A 61 -4.54 7.09 -6.88
CA SER A 61 -4.37 8.54 -6.97
C SER A 61 -5.06 9.25 -5.81
N GLN A 62 -4.64 10.47 -5.54
CA GLN A 62 -5.29 11.32 -4.54
C GLN A 62 -6.74 11.68 -4.89
N TRP A 63 -7.08 11.73 -6.17
CA TRP A 63 -8.41 12.11 -6.70
C TRP A 63 -9.35 10.93 -6.95
N GLY A 64 -8.84 9.69 -6.92
CA GLY A 64 -9.60 8.47 -7.21
C GLY A 64 -10.43 7.97 -6.04
N TRP A 65 -11.32 8.80 -5.50
CA TRP A 65 -12.23 8.43 -4.42
C TRP A 65 -13.55 7.89 -4.94
N HIS A 66 -14.08 6.92 -4.23
CA HIS A 66 -15.38 6.31 -4.49
C HIS A 66 -16.17 6.14 -3.20
N THR A 67 -17.48 6.31 -3.29
CA THR A 67 -18.43 5.98 -2.24
C THR A 67 -19.52 5.12 -2.84
N LYS A 68 -19.78 3.96 -2.25
CA LYS A 68 -20.90 3.13 -2.67
C LYS A 68 -22.20 3.86 -2.42
N PRO A 69 -23.11 3.94 -3.41
CA PRO A 69 -24.45 4.44 -3.18
C PRO A 69 -25.20 3.45 -2.29
N VAL A 70 -25.52 3.86 -1.08
CA VAL A 70 -26.23 3.05 -0.10
C VAL A 70 -27.43 3.78 0.43
N SER A 71 -28.50 3.04 0.73
CA SER A 71 -29.64 3.63 1.42
C SER A 71 -29.22 3.97 2.86
N ARG A 72 -29.43 5.22 3.27
CA ARG A 72 -29.20 5.67 4.65
C ARG A 72 -30.00 4.87 5.67
N GLU A 73 -31.06 4.20 5.25
CA GLU A 73 -31.90 3.35 6.09
C GLU A 73 -31.20 2.07 6.52
N LYS A 74 -30.30 1.54 5.67
CA LYS A 74 -29.60 0.30 5.95
C LYS A 74 -28.30 0.49 6.72
N TYR A 75 -27.63 1.64 6.55
CA TYR A 75 -26.29 1.91 7.07
C TYR A 75 -26.22 3.28 7.73
N ASN A 76 -26.86 3.42 8.87
CA ASN A 76 -26.85 4.63 9.67
C ASN A 76 -25.85 4.47 10.84
N TYR A 77 -24.61 4.15 10.50
CA TYR A 77 -23.55 3.99 11.50
C TYR A 77 -23.04 5.33 12.02
N THR A 78 -22.74 5.36 13.30
CA THR A 78 -22.15 6.47 14.02
C THR A 78 -20.82 6.04 14.66
N LEU A 79 -20.09 6.98 15.25
CA LEU A 79 -18.86 6.65 15.98
C LEU A 79 -19.12 5.73 17.19
N ASP A 80 -20.31 5.74 17.74
CA ASP A 80 -20.68 4.90 18.89
C ASP A 80 -20.86 3.43 18.51
N ASP A 81 -21.05 3.15 17.23
CA ASP A 81 -21.15 1.79 16.70
C ASP A 81 -19.76 1.13 16.54
N LEU A 82 -18.67 1.92 16.67
CA LEU A 82 -17.30 1.43 16.52
C LEU A 82 -16.74 0.91 17.83
N VAL A 83 -16.19 -0.30 17.78
CA VAL A 83 -15.35 -0.82 18.87
C VAL A 83 -13.95 -0.24 18.73
N MET A 84 -13.56 0.62 19.66
CA MET A 84 -12.27 1.29 19.67
C MET A 84 -11.25 0.52 20.51
N THR A 85 -10.01 0.50 20.04
CA THR A 85 -8.85 0.08 20.84
C THR A 85 -8.22 1.29 21.50
N GLU A 86 -7.98 1.22 22.80
CA GLU A 86 -7.44 2.34 23.58
C GLU A 86 -5.94 2.19 23.81
N TYR A 87 -5.22 3.28 23.60
CA TYR A 87 -3.77 3.39 23.84
C TYR A 87 -3.48 4.62 24.68
N VAL A 88 -2.54 4.48 25.60
CA VAL A 88 -2.03 5.63 26.35
C VAL A 88 -0.69 6.04 25.76
N ASN A 89 -0.58 7.28 25.30
CA ASN A 89 0.68 7.81 24.79
C ASN A 89 1.67 8.14 25.94
N ARG A 90 2.89 8.55 25.59
CA ARG A 90 3.93 8.90 26.58
C ARG A 90 3.54 10.02 27.55
N GLU A 91 2.63 10.90 27.15
CA GLU A 91 2.14 12.04 27.94
C GLU A 91 0.93 11.67 28.80
N GLY A 92 0.53 10.39 28.83
CA GLY A 92 -0.63 9.91 29.58
C GLY A 92 -1.98 10.18 28.91
N ARG A 93 -2.00 10.65 27.65
CA ARG A 93 -3.23 10.91 26.91
C ARG A 93 -3.80 9.60 26.36
N LEU A 94 -5.10 9.38 26.60
CA LEU A 94 -5.84 8.28 26.04
C LEU A 94 -6.17 8.56 24.55
N LEU A 95 -5.78 7.65 23.68
CA LEU A 95 -6.07 7.66 22.25
C LEU A 95 -6.93 6.46 21.91
N LYS A 96 -7.91 6.65 21.00
CA LYS A 96 -8.82 5.60 20.56
C LYS A 96 -8.72 5.43 19.06
N TYR A 97 -8.53 4.17 18.62
CA TYR A 97 -8.41 3.82 17.20
C TYR A 97 -9.32 2.65 16.84
N PRO A 98 -10.06 2.72 15.72
CA PRO A 98 -10.80 1.58 15.18
C PRO A 98 -9.84 0.66 14.40
N GLN A 99 -9.01 -0.11 15.12
CA GLN A 99 -7.91 -0.86 14.48
C GLN A 99 -8.34 -2.18 13.86
N ASP A 100 -9.19 -2.94 14.57
CA ASP A 100 -9.40 -4.33 14.21
C ASP A 100 -10.87 -4.62 13.94
N LYS A 101 -11.09 -5.51 12.97
CA LYS A 101 -12.36 -6.18 12.77
C LYS A 101 -12.58 -7.15 13.93
N LYS A 102 -13.47 -6.78 14.85
CA LYS A 102 -13.83 -7.61 16.01
C LYS A 102 -15.18 -8.27 15.78
N VAL A 103 -15.39 -9.41 16.44
CA VAL A 103 -16.69 -10.10 16.45
C VAL A 103 -17.80 -9.13 16.91
N GLY A 104 -18.85 -9.01 16.11
CA GLY A 104 -19.95 -8.07 16.35
C GLY A 104 -19.72 -6.66 15.82
N ASN A 105 -18.59 -6.39 15.15
CA ASN A 105 -18.21 -5.11 14.57
C ASN A 105 -17.91 -5.19 13.06
N GLU A 106 -18.09 -6.35 12.46
CA GLU A 106 -17.68 -6.62 11.08
C GLU A 106 -18.40 -5.73 10.07
N ASP A 107 -19.69 -5.55 10.23
CA ASP A 107 -20.52 -4.78 9.28
C ASP A 107 -20.14 -3.31 9.28
N VAL A 108 -20.03 -2.68 10.45
CA VAL A 108 -19.64 -1.27 10.56
C VAL A 108 -18.18 -1.06 10.12
N TYR A 109 -17.29 -1.98 10.47
CA TYR A 109 -15.89 -1.93 10.07
C TYR A 109 -15.74 -2.00 8.55
N ASN A 110 -16.37 -2.97 7.91
CA ASN A 110 -16.34 -3.13 6.46
C ASN A 110 -16.98 -1.92 5.75
N TRP A 111 -18.11 -1.43 6.27
CA TRP A 111 -18.76 -0.24 5.75
C TRP A 111 -17.86 0.99 5.76
N LEU A 112 -17.18 1.26 6.87
CA LEU A 112 -16.27 2.40 6.99
C LEU A 112 -15.02 2.26 6.13
N ARG A 113 -14.52 1.06 5.92
CA ARG A 113 -13.40 0.84 5.00
C ARG A 113 -13.77 1.02 3.54
N GLU A 114 -15.02 0.80 3.20
CA GLU A 114 -15.51 0.90 1.83
C GLU A 114 -16.10 2.28 1.48
N ASN A 115 -16.27 3.20 2.48
CA ASN A 115 -17.01 4.43 2.24
C ASN A 115 -16.52 5.63 3.05
N PRO A 116 -15.84 6.60 2.44
CA PRO A 116 -15.28 6.53 1.09
C PRO A 116 -14.00 5.69 1.06
N HIS A 117 -13.63 5.18 -0.10
CA HIS A 117 -12.36 4.49 -0.32
C HIS A 117 -11.68 4.98 -1.60
N ARG A 118 -10.39 4.71 -1.72
CA ARG A 118 -9.65 4.97 -2.95
C ARG A 118 -9.82 3.79 -3.91
N LEU A 119 -10.00 4.12 -5.18
CA LEU A 119 -10.06 3.12 -6.24
C LEU A 119 -8.66 2.64 -6.60
N ASN A 120 -8.52 1.34 -6.83
CA ASN A 120 -7.42 0.84 -7.63
C ASN A 120 -7.74 1.14 -9.11
N LEU A 121 -7.01 2.08 -9.70
CA LEU A 121 -7.33 2.65 -11.01
C LEU A 121 -7.08 1.66 -12.14
N VAL A 122 -6.01 0.88 -12.04
CA VAL A 122 -5.57 -0.06 -13.08
C VAL A 122 -4.62 -1.08 -12.48
N ARG A 123 -4.56 -2.26 -13.08
CA ARG A 123 -3.49 -3.23 -12.89
C ARG A 123 -2.72 -3.39 -14.19
N VAL A 124 -1.40 -3.34 -14.11
CA VAL A 124 -0.50 -3.59 -15.22
C VAL A 124 0.23 -4.89 -14.92
N ARG A 125 0.12 -5.86 -15.80
CA ARG A 125 0.73 -7.18 -15.61
C ARG A 125 1.43 -7.66 -16.87
N LEU A 126 2.41 -8.52 -16.69
CA LEU A 126 3.01 -9.28 -17.76
C LEU A 126 2.13 -10.49 -18.09
N GLN A 127 2.10 -10.86 -19.36
CA GLN A 127 1.41 -12.04 -19.87
C GLN A 127 2.26 -12.66 -20.96
N TRP A 128 2.32 -13.96 -20.99
CA TRP A 128 3.04 -14.71 -22.03
C TRP A 128 2.06 -15.58 -22.78
N GLU A 129 1.96 -15.38 -24.10
CA GLU A 129 1.12 -16.23 -25.02
C GLU A 129 -0.30 -16.51 -24.49
N GLU A 130 -0.98 -15.49 -23.95
CA GLU A 130 -2.32 -15.58 -23.34
C GLU A 130 -2.38 -16.32 -21.98
N GLU A 131 -1.27 -16.83 -21.46
CA GLU A 131 -1.18 -17.43 -20.13
C GLU A 131 -0.76 -16.41 -19.06
N SER A 132 -1.33 -16.54 -17.87
CA SER A 132 -0.94 -15.74 -16.70
C SER A 132 0.38 -16.28 -16.14
N ILE A 133 1.31 -15.40 -15.86
CA ILE A 133 2.57 -15.74 -15.21
C ILE A 133 2.30 -15.93 -13.71
N SER A 134 2.75 -17.04 -13.15
CA SER A 134 2.70 -17.38 -11.72
C SER A 134 4.03 -17.12 -11.03
N ALA A 135 4.05 -17.21 -9.70
CA ALA A 135 5.28 -17.10 -8.92
C ALA A 135 6.31 -18.18 -9.27
N GLU A 136 5.86 -19.37 -9.67
CA GLU A 136 6.71 -20.52 -10.02
C GLU A 136 7.45 -20.31 -11.36
N ASP A 137 6.94 -19.42 -12.22
CA ASP A 137 7.53 -19.13 -13.52
C ASP A 137 8.69 -18.11 -13.43
N ILE A 138 8.87 -17.47 -12.26
CA ILE A 138 9.86 -16.43 -12.05
C ILE A 138 11.14 -17.04 -11.47
N THR A 139 12.27 -16.70 -12.06
CA THR A 139 13.58 -17.15 -11.61
C THR A 139 14.61 -16.03 -11.74
N GLY A 140 15.57 -15.99 -10.81
CA GLY A 140 16.65 -14.98 -10.81
C GLY A 140 16.13 -13.58 -10.45
N GLU A 141 15.26 -13.53 -9.47
CA GLU A 141 14.54 -12.33 -9.03
C GLU A 141 15.52 -11.25 -8.52
N ARG A 142 15.39 -10.07 -9.07
CA ARG A 142 16.04 -8.88 -8.53
C ARG A 142 15.25 -7.64 -8.92
N GLN A 143 14.73 -6.94 -7.94
CA GLN A 143 14.08 -5.65 -8.10
C GLN A 143 14.82 -4.60 -7.26
N GLU A 144 15.06 -3.45 -7.83
CA GLU A 144 15.68 -2.31 -7.14
C GLU A 144 14.84 -1.07 -7.33
N LEU A 145 14.60 -0.36 -6.23
CA LEU A 145 14.00 0.96 -6.28
C LEU A 145 15.11 2.02 -6.25
N VAL A 146 15.26 2.76 -7.36
CA VAL A 146 16.26 3.82 -7.49
C VAL A 146 15.71 5.11 -6.87
N LEU A 147 16.02 5.33 -5.60
CA LEU A 147 15.45 6.43 -4.79
C LEU A 147 15.78 7.83 -5.33
N TYR A 148 16.88 7.99 -6.06
CA TYR A 148 17.26 9.29 -6.60
C TYR A 148 16.46 9.69 -7.84
N GLU A 149 15.93 8.74 -8.56
CA GLU A 149 15.15 8.95 -9.79
C GLU A 149 13.63 8.94 -9.54
N GLY A 150 13.18 8.50 -8.37
CA GLY A 150 11.80 8.50 -7.89
C GLY A 150 11.12 7.15 -8.00
#